data_e8a65cce0d47c485c9fb04912b6a5fb0
#
_entry.id   e8a65cce0d47c485c9fb04912b6a5fb0
#
_cell.length_a   1.000
_cell.length_b   1.000
_cell.length_c   1.000
_cell.angle_alpha   90.00
_cell.angle_beta   90.00
_cell.angle_gamma   90.00
#
_symmetry.space_group_name_H-M   'P 1'
#
loop_
_entity.id
_entity.type
_entity.pdbx_description
1 polymer ?
#
loop_
_entity_poly.entity_id
_entity_poly.type
_entity_poly.pdbx_seq_one_letter_code
_entity_poly.pdbx_strand_id
1 'polypeptide(L)'
;MSLSYPPLLFLGLLVAAALIVGAVLAGRRRSAALAAAGVSVAGRRNNQLGLWLSVGGVVLLAVAVAGPAAALPVGRSAGTVILAMDVSNSMSADDVTPSRLAVAQQAALSFVDAQPDSVDIGVVGFDQGALTTSQPSADRAAAKAAVQRLRTAGGTSLVSAILGSLSAITGTPVRIGEDGDLPDIGYWGSATIVLFSDGEDQGGTGGSDAVSAAATIAQNAGVHIEAVGVGTADGATVEIDGYQLHTALDPGQLTAIAQATGGHYRPAPDAEQLDNVASTIDLRLTVAKQDVPLAGGFIAVALVLLAVSALLTGVRTGRLV
;
A
#
# COMPACT_ATOMS: atom_id res chain seq x y z
N MET A 1 -18.32 2.36 -10.38
CA MET A 1 -17.86 3.53 -11.15
C MET A 1 -18.24 4.76 -10.35
N SER A 2 -17.26 5.55 -9.97
CA SER A 2 -17.44 6.84 -9.30
C SER A 2 -17.14 7.97 -10.29
N LEU A 3 -17.81 9.09 -10.14
CA LEU A 3 -17.58 10.31 -10.92
C LEU A 3 -16.99 11.35 -9.98
N SER A 4 -15.77 11.81 -10.26
CA SER A 4 -15.07 12.79 -9.42
C SER A 4 -15.74 14.17 -9.45
N TYR A 5 -16.33 14.57 -10.59
CA TYR A 5 -16.94 15.88 -10.80
C TYR A 5 -18.27 15.80 -11.55
N PRO A 6 -19.36 15.30 -10.91
CA PRO A 6 -20.67 15.18 -11.56
C PRO A 6 -21.22 16.47 -12.18
N PRO A 7 -21.01 17.69 -11.61
CA PRO A 7 -21.50 18.92 -12.22
C PRO A 7 -20.94 19.22 -13.60
N LEU A 8 -19.67 18.80 -13.87
CA LEU A 8 -19.02 19.03 -15.15
C LEU A 8 -19.65 18.21 -16.29
N LEU A 9 -20.27 17.08 -15.98
CA LEU A 9 -21.01 16.27 -16.94
C LEU A 9 -22.24 17.03 -17.45
N PHE A 10 -22.97 17.69 -16.57
CA PHE A 10 -24.14 18.53 -16.96
C PHE A 10 -23.69 19.70 -17.82
N LEU A 11 -22.59 20.37 -17.47
CA LEU A 11 -22.05 21.46 -18.28
C LEU A 11 -21.64 20.99 -19.67
N GLY A 12 -20.96 19.85 -19.77
CA GLY A 12 -20.57 19.27 -21.05
C GLY A 12 -21.76 18.87 -21.93
N LEU A 13 -22.82 18.30 -21.33
CA LEU A 13 -24.05 17.97 -22.03
C LEU A 13 -24.77 19.24 -22.53
N LEU A 14 -24.78 20.33 -21.76
CA LEU A 14 -25.33 21.63 -22.18
C LEU A 14 -24.56 22.18 -23.39
N VAL A 15 -23.23 22.11 -23.38
CA VAL A 15 -22.40 22.54 -24.51
C VAL A 15 -22.70 21.69 -25.74
N ALA A 16 -22.78 20.34 -25.61
CA ALA A 16 -23.16 19.46 -26.70
C ALA A 16 -24.55 19.81 -27.29
N ALA A 17 -25.52 20.04 -26.43
CA ALA A 17 -26.87 20.44 -26.84
C ALA A 17 -26.86 21.80 -27.59
N ALA A 18 -26.10 22.78 -27.09
CA ALA A 18 -25.95 24.09 -27.73
C ALA A 18 -25.30 23.96 -29.13
N LEU A 19 -24.30 23.11 -29.28
CA LEU A 19 -23.66 22.84 -30.57
C LEU A 19 -24.59 22.16 -31.55
N ILE A 20 -25.43 21.20 -31.11
CA ILE A 20 -26.48 20.59 -31.96
C ILE A 20 -27.48 21.62 -32.42
N VAL A 21 -28.00 22.41 -31.51
CA VAL A 21 -29.01 23.46 -31.85
C VAL A 21 -28.38 24.49 -32.80
N GLY A 22 -27.15 24.93 -32.53
CA GLY A 22 -26.41 25.85 -33.40
C GLY A 22 -26.22 25.29 -34.82
N ALA A 23 -25.82 24.03 -34.94
CA ALA A 23 -25.60 23.34 -36.21
C ALA A 23 -26.91 23.19 -37.00
N VAL A 24 -28.02 22.85 -36.32
CA VAL A 24 -29.34 22.72 -36.95
C VAL A 24 -29.83 24.08 -37.42
N LEU A 25 -29.73 25.14 -36.60
CA LEU A 25 -30.14 26.49 -36.97
C LEU A 25 -29.33 27.06 -38.13
N ALA A 26 -28.00 26.87 -38.10
CA ALA A 26 -27.11 27.27 -39.20
C ALA A 26 -27.42 26.52 -40.49
N GLY A 27 -27.70 25.21 -40.40
CA GLY A 27 -28.17 24.41 -41.52
C GLY A 27 -29.45 24.92 -42.14
N ARG A 28 -30.47 25.21 -41.31
CA ARG A 28 -31.77 25.79 -41.71
C ARG A 28 -31.60 27.17 -42.39
N ARG A 29 -30.77 28.06 -41.79
CA ARG A 29 -30.50 29.40 -42.37
C ARG A 29 -29.79 29.29 -43.72
N ARG A 30 -28.82 28.40 -43.85
CA ARG A 30 -28.14 28.16 -45.16
C ARG A 30 -29.08 27.61 -46.21
N SER A 31 -29.96 26.64 -45.87
CA SER A 31 -30.91 26.09 -46.82
C SER A 31 -31.95 27.13 -47.26
N ALA A 32 -32.42 28.00 -46.35
CA ALA A 32 -33.34 29.08 -46.66
C ALA A 32 -32.69 30.14 -47.58
N ALA A 33 -31.42 30.49 -47.31
CA ALA A 33 -30.67 31.46 -48.14
C ALA A 33 -30.44 30.90 -49.57
N LEU A 34 -30.09 29.62 -49.71
CA LEU A 34 -29.92 28.98 -51.01
C LEU A 34 -31.23 28.84 -51.80
N ALA A 35 -32.33 28.55 -51.10
CA ALA A 35 -33.66 28.53 -51.72
C ALA A 35 -34.10 29.92 -52.22
N ALA A 36 -33.82 31.00 -51.44
CA ALA A 36 -34.07 32.38 -51.85
C ALA A 36 -33.22 32.83 -53.05
N ALA A 37 -32.01 32.23 -53.21
CA ALA A 37 -31.14 32.48 -54.40
C ALA A 37 -31.49 31.62 -55.61
N GLY A 38 -32.60 30.86 -55.63
CA GLY A 38 -33.06 30.06 -56.74
C GLY A 38 -32.21 28.79 -57.02
N VAL A 39 -31.31 28.43 -56.10
CA VAL A 39 -30.48 27.26 -56.25
C VAL A 39 -31.22 26.04 -55.69
N SER A 40 -31.66 25.10 -56.57
CA SER A 40 -32.29 23.86 -56.15
C SER A 40 -31.26 22.97 -55.48
N VAL A 41 -31.47 22.67 -54.17
CA VAL A 41 -30.59 21.78 -53.39
C VAL A 41 -30.99 20.31 -53.56
N ALA A 42 -31.44 19.93 -54.77
CA ALA A 42 -31.78 18.57 -55.09
C ALA A 42 -30.53 17.72 -55.21
N GLY A 43 -30.31 16.81 -54.27
CA GLY A 43 -29.22 15.82 -54.32
C GLY A 43 -28.17 15.91 -53.21
N ARG A 44 -28.22 16.84 -52.27
CA ARG A 44 -27.26 16.91 -51.18
C ARG A 44 -27.54 15.80 -50.17
N ARG A 45 -26.92 14.64 -50.39
CA ARG A 45 -26.97 13.53 -49.46
C ARG A 45 -26.62 14.03 -48.05
N ASN A 46 -27.59 13.92 -47.17
CA ASN A 46 -27.58 14.50 -45.84
C ASN A 46 -26.27 14.13 -45.07
N ASN A 47 -25.41 15.11 -44.78
CA ASN A 47 -24.14 14.89 -44.10
C ASN A 47 -24.34 14.75 -42.57
N GLN A 48 -25.36 13.96 -42.17
CA GLN A 48 -25.69 13.73 -40.77
C GLN A 48 -24.62 12.91 -40.07
N LEU A 49 -23.86 12.10 -40.78
CA LEU A 49 -22.87 11.21 -40.17
C LEU A 49 -21.72 11.99 -39.54
N GLY A 50 -21.18 13.03 -40.20
CA GLY A 50 -20.15 13.89 -39.62
C GLY A 50 -20.65 14.65 -38.39
N LEU A 51 -21.88 15.16 -38.45
CA LEU A 51 -22.49 15.84 -37.30
C LEU A 51 -22.64 14.90 -36.10
N TRP A 52 -23.15 13.68 -36.30
CA TRP A 52 -23.32 12.72 -35.23
C TRP A 52 -21.99 12.26 -34.61
N LEU A 53 -20.94 12.11 -35.44
CA LEU A 53 -19.59 11.81 -34.96
C LEU A 53 -19.00 12.96 -34.12
N SER A 54 -19.21 14.21 -34.54
CA SER A 54 -18.78 15.39 -33.74
C SER A 54 -19.51 15.45 -32.41
N VAL A 55 -20.83 15.24 -32.43
CA VAL A 55 -21.63 15.25 -31.19
C VAL A 55 -21.20 14.13 -30.26
N GLY A 56 -20.97 12.92 -30.80
CA GLY A 56 -20.45 11.79 -30.03
C GLY A 56 -19.09 12.08 -29.40
N GLY A 57 -18.18 12.70 -30.14
CA GLY A 57 -16.88 13.14 -29.64
C GLY A 57 -16.98 14.16 -28.50
N VAL A 58 -17.85 15.16 -28.64
CA VAL A 58 -18.06 16.17 -27.57
C VAL A 58 -18.69 15.56 -26.33
N VAL A 59 -19.65 14.65 -26.48
CA VAL A 59 -20.27 13.96 -25.35
C VAL A 59 -19.24 13.09 -24.62
N LEU A 60 -18.38 12.36 -25.36
CA LEU A 60 -17.31 11.57 -24.76
C LEU A 60 -16.28 12.44 -24.02
N LEU A 61 -15.94 13.62 -24.56
CA LEU A 61 -15.10 14.60 -23.86
C LEU A 61 -15.75 15.08 -22.57
N ALA A 62 -17.06 15.36 -22.60
CA ALA A 62 -17.80 15.75 -21.41
C ALA A 62 -17.77 14.65 -20.33
N VAL A 63 -17.92 13.39 -20.73
CA VAL A 63 -17.79 12.24 -19.84
C VAL A 63 -16.37 12.14 -19.28
N ALA A 64 -15.34 12.33 -20.12
CA ALA A 64 -13.95 12.28 -19.70
C ALA A 64 -13.61 13.35 -18.65
N VAL A 65 -14.11 14.58 -18.83
CA VAL A 65 -13.91 15.71 -17.89
C VAL A 65 -14.63 15.47 -16.56
N ALA A 66 -15.76 14.73 -16.57
CA ALA A 66 -16.44 14.32 -15.34
C ALA A 66 -15.63 13.36 -14.46
N GLY A 67 -14.48 12.86 -14.97
CA GLY A 67 -13.54 12.03 -14.23
C GLY A 67 -14.11 10.67 -13.85
N PRO A 68 -14.54 9.84 -14.82
CA PRO A 68 -14.97 8.47 -14.51
C PRO A 68 -13.79 7.66 -13.98
N ALA A 69 -13.96 7.07 -12.79
CA ALA A 69 -13.02 6.14 -12.19
C ALA A 69 -13.68 4.76 -12.05
N ALA A 70 -12.97 3.73 -12.37
CA ALA A 70 -13.36 2.35 -12.09
C ALA A 70 -12.49 1.81 -10.97
N ALA A 71 -13.12 1.27 -9.92
CA ALA A 71 -12.43 0.45 -8.94
C ALA A 71 -12.02 -0.86 -9.61
N LEU A 72 -10.84 -0.88 -10.20
CA LEU A 72 -10.26 -2.11 -10.71
C LEU A 72 -9.48 -2.78 -9.57
N PRO A 73 -9.60 -4.10 -9.39
CA PRO A 73 -8.68 -4.82 -8.54
C PRO A 73 -7.30 -4.78 -9.22
N VAL A 74 -6.55 -3.72 -8.96
CA VAL A 74 -5.14 -3.69 -9.32
C VAL A 74 -4.48 -4.53 -8.25
N GLY A 75 -4.04 -5.73 -8.61
CA GLY A 75 -3.22 -6.54 -7.75
C GLY A 75 -1.90 -5.80 -7.48
N ARG A 76 -1.91 -4.85 -6.57
CA ARG A 76 -0.72 -4.44 -5.86
C ARG A 76 -0.50 -5.51 -4.81
N SER A 77 0.24 -6.54 -5.19
CA SER A 77 0.90 -7.42 -4.24
C SER A 77 2.09 -6.70 -3.57
N ALA A 78 2.04 -5.40 -3.46
CA ALA A 78 3.02 -4.65 -2.71
C ALA A 78 2.56 -4.62 -1.25
N GLY A 79 2.79 -5.71 -0.54
CA GLY A 79 2.76 -5.72 0.92
C GLY A 79 4.03 -5.05 1.43
N THR A 80 3.95 -4.34 2.53
CA THR A 80 5.12 -3.90 3.27
C THR A 80 5.34 -4.84 4.44
N VAL A 81 6.53 -5.41 4.56
CA VAL A 81 6.90 -6.24 5.71
C VAL A 81 8.04 -5.57 6.46
N ILE A 82 7.87 -5.44 7.76
CA ILE A 82 8.95 -5.04 8.66
C ILE A 82 9.41 -6.25 9.46
N LEU A 83 10.69 -6.59 9.32
CA LEU A 83 11.34 -7.54 10.20
C LEU A 83 11.81 -6.78 11.45
N ALA A 84 11.07 -6.91 12.54
CA ALA A 84 11.45 -6.36 13.84
C ALA A 84 12.29 -7.39 14.58
N MET A 85 13.58 -7.11 14.71
CA MET A 85 14.57 -8.03 15.25
C MET A 85 15.02 -7.57 16.64
N ASP A 86 14.76 -8.39 17.64
CA ASP A 86 15.29 -8.18 18.99
C ASP A 86 16.80 -8.33 18.97
N VAL A 87 17.49 -7.28 19.44
CA VAL A 87 18.94 -7.28 19.57
C VAL A 87 19.39 -7.14 21.02
N SER A 88 18.48 -7.36 21.97
CA SER A 88 18.80 -7.34 23.40
C SER A 88 19.87 -8.36 23.79
N ASN A 89 20.48 -8.15 24.93
CA ASN A 89 21.55 -9.03 25.42
C ASN A 89 21.08 -10.47 25.65
N SER A 90 19.81 -10.70 25.99
CA SER A 90 19.21 -12.03 26.12
C SER A 90 19.26 -12.84 24.82
N MET A 91 19.26 -12.15 23.67
CA MET A 91 19.39 -12.79 22.35
C MET A 91 20.80 -13.36 22.07
N SER A 92 21.78 -13.11 22.95
CA SER A 92 23.09 -13.78 22.91
C SER A 92 23.06 -15.19 23.52
N ALA A 93 21.97 -15.57 24.19
CA ALA A 93 21.79 -16.89 24.78
C ALA A 93 21.98 -18.02 23.76
N ASP A 94 22.56 -19.14 24.24
CA ASP A 94 22.94 -20.31 23.46
C ASP A 94 22.07 -21.56 23.72
N ASP A 95 20.90 -21.35 24.36
CA ASP A 95 19.87 -22.38 24.49
C ASP A 95 19.32 -22.83 23.12
N VAL A 96 19.57 -22.01 22.09
CA VAL A 96 19.39 -22.34 20.67
C VAL A 96 20.73 -22.14 19.97
N THR A 97 21.20 -23.15 19.24
CA THR A 97 22.53 -23.14 18.59
C THR A 97 22.51 -22.46 17.24
N PRO A 98 23.41 -21.50 16.91
CA PRO A 98 24.58 -21.08 17.70
C PRO A 98 24.25 -20.01 18.77
N SER A 99 23.21 -19.19 18.59
CA SER A 99 22.62 -18.28 19.57
C SER A 99 21.24 -17.84 19.08
N ARG A 100 20.39 -17.32 19.97
CA ARG A 100 19.04 -16.84 19.61
C ARG A 100 19.08 -15.83 18.47
N LEU A 101 19.97 -14.81 18.53
CA LEU A 101 20.11 -13.82 17.47
C LEU A 101 20.55 -14.45 16.14
N ALA A 102 21.52 -15.37 16.17
CA ALA A 102 22.01 -15.98 14.95
C ALA A 102 20.93 -16.82 14.24
N VAL A 103 20.13 -17.54 15.02
CA VAL A 103 19.00 -18.32 14.48
C VAL A 103 17.89 -17.40 13.95
N ALA A 104 17.56 -16.32 14.67
CA ALA A 104 16.61 -15.31 14.19
C ALA A 104 17.09 -14.63 12.90
N GLN A 105 18.38 -14.30 12.80
CA GLN A 105 18.98 -13.76 11.56
C GLN A 105 18.85 -14.73 10.39
N GLN A 106 19.15 -16.03 10.61
CA GLN A 106 19.00 -17.03 9.56
C GLN A 106 17.55 -17.15 9.09
N ALA A 107 16.61 -17.23 10.01
CA ALA A 107 15.19 -17.28 9.66
C ALA A 107 14.72 -16.02 8.92
N ALA A 108 15.16 -14.83 9.35
CA ALA A 108 14.87 -13.58 8.66
C ALA A 108 15.45 -13.56 7.23
N LEU A 109 16.65 -14.11 7.00
CA LEU A 109 17.24 -14.23 5.67
C LEU A 109 16.44 -15.20 4.79
N SER A 110 16.06 -16.36 5.32
CA SER A 110 15.20 -17.33 4.62
C SER A 110 13.84 -16.73 4.29
N PHE A 111 13.25 -15.95 5.21
CA PHE A 111 12.01 -15.21 4.97
C PHE A 111 12.15 -14.22 3.81
N VAL A 112 13.23 -13.42 3.79
CA VAL A 112 13.48 -12.43 2.72
C VAL A 112 13.56 -13.13 1.36
N ASP A 113 14.22 -14.32 1.30
CA ASP A 113 14.36 -15.09 0.06
C ASP A 113 13.05 -15.71 -0.43
N ALA A 114 12.15 -16.06 0.49
CA ALA A 114 10.86 -16.65 0.17
C ALA A 114 9.81 -15.64 -0.32
N GLN A 115 10.03 -14.33 -0.08
CA GLN A 115 9.02 -13.34 -0.45
C GLN A 115 9.04 -12.97 -1.93
N PRO A 116 7.86 -12.75 -2.56
CA PRO A 116 7.76 -12.23 -3.92
C PRO A 116 8.43 -10.86 -4.08
N ASP A 117 8.96 -10.55 -5.27
CA ASP A 117 9.61 -9.25 -5.57
C ASP A 117 8.69 -8.04 -5.37
N SER A 118 7.38 -8.27 -5.34
CA SER A 118 6.36 -7.24 -5.12
C SER A 118 6.20 -6.81 -3.67
N VAL A 119 6.87 -7.45 -2.72
CA VAL A 119 6.81 -7.12 -1.29
C VAL A 119 7.99 -6.24 -0.92
N ASP A 120 7.74 -5.07 -0.35
CA ASP A 120 8.79 -4.21 0.20
C ASP A 120 9.18 -4.69 1.61
N ILE A 121 10.46 -4.92 1.84
CA ILE A 121 10.95 -5.39 3.14
C ILE A 121 11.81 -4.32 3.80
N GLY A 122 11.42 -3.95 5.02
CA GLY A 122 12.22 -3.14 5.93
C GLY A 122 12.77 -3.97 7.09
N VAL A 123 13.81 -3.47 7.76
CA VAL A 123 14.41 -4.11 8.93
C VAL A 123 14.55 -3.09 10.06
N VAL A 124 14.04 -3.44 11.21
CA VAL A 124 14.14 -2.65 12.44
C VAL A 124 14.80 -3.52 13.52
N GLY A 125 15.99 -3.13 13.95
CA GLY A 125 16.58 -3.68 15.18
C GLY A 125 16.06 -2.92 16.37
N PHE A 126 15.75 -3.60 17.44
CA PHE A 126 15.31 -2.96 18.67
C PHE A 126 15.98 -3.55 19.91
N ASP A 127 16.27 -2.67 20.85
CA ASP A 127 16.69 -2.96 22.22
C ASP A 127 15.78 -2.17 23.17
N GLN A 128 16.28 -1.29 24.00
CA GLN A 128 15.49 -0.30 24.76
C GLN A 128 14.93 0.82 23.87
N GLY A 129 15.44 0.97 22.64
CA GLY A 129 14.96 1.85 21.58
C GLY A 129 14.74 1.08 20.29
N ALA A 130 14.27 1.73 19.24
CA ALA A 130 14.18 1.15 17.91
C ALA A 130 15.01 1.95 16.92
N LEU A 131 15.80 1.23 16.11
CA LEU A 131 16.60 1.79 15.04
C LEU A 131 16.19 1.14 13.73
N THR A 132 15.69 1.92 12.78
CA THR A 132 15.46 1.43 11.41
C THR A 132 16.81 1.23 10.73
N THR A 133 17.17 -0.01 10.48
CA THR A 133 18.43 -0.39 9.83
C THR A 133 18.31 -0.47 8.31
N SER A 134 17.08 -0.67 7.80
CA SER A 134 16.74 -0.60 6.38
C SER A 134 15.29 -0.16 6.21
N GLN A 135 15.07 0.89 5.44
CA GLN A 135 13.71 1.31 5.05
C GLN A 135 13.05 0.26 4.16
N PRO A 136 11.71 0.14 4.19
CA PRO A 136 10.99 -0.78 3.31
C PRO A 136 11.31 -0.51 1.84
N SER A 137 11.77 -1.53 1.14
CA SER A 137 12.08 -1.46 -0.28
C SER A 137 12.08 -2.86 -0.92
N ALA A 138 12.06 -2.89 -2.26
CA ALA A 138 12.22 -4.12 -3.03
C ALA A 138 13.69 -4.63 -3.05
N ASP A 139 14.65 -3.87 -2.49
CA ASP A 139 16.07 -4.23 -2.46
C ASP A 139 16.33 -5.31 -1.41
N ARG A 140 16.28 -6.57 -1.85
CA ARG A 140 16.57 -7.74 -1.01
C ARG A 140 18.00 -7.74 -0.46
N ALA A 141 18.96 -7.25 -1.23
CA ALA A 141 20.36 -7.21 -0.80
C ALA A 141 20.54 -6.23 0.36
N ALA A 142 19.89 -5.07 0.31
CA ALA A 142 19.91 -4.11 1.40
C ALA A 142 19.26 -4.67 2.67
N ALA A 143 18.10 -5.32 2.56
CA ALA A 143 17.41 -5.95 3.70
C ALA A 143 18.28 -7.05 4.33
N LYS A 144 18.86 -7.97 3.53
CA LYS A 144 19.76 -9.03 4.03
C LYS A 144 20.99 -8.45 4.71
N ALA A 145 21.63 -7.45 4.10
CA ALA A 145 22.79 -6.80 4.69
C ALA A 145 22.44 -6.10 6.02
N ALA A 146 21.22 -5.56 6.15
CA ALA A 146 20.74 -4.97 7.40
C ALA A 146 20.60 -6.05 8.49
N VAL A 147 19.94 -7.19 8.19
CA VAL A 147 19.81 -8.32 9.12
C VAL A 147 21.18 -8.82 9.58
N GLN A 148 22.12 -9.03 8.66
CA GLN A 148 23.45 -9.56 8.97
C GLN A 148 24.31 -8.63 9.84
N ARG A 149 24.05 -7.33 9.81
CA ARG A 149 24.77 -6.32 10.63
C ARG A 149 24.26 -6.22 12.05
N LEU A 150 23.09 -6.77 12.38
CA LEU A 150 22.56 -6.73 13.73
C LEU A 150 23.52 -7.39 14.73
N ARG A 151 23.66 -6.77 15.88
CA ARG A 151 24.48 -7.26 17.01
C ARG A 151 23.71 -7.02 18.28
N THR A 152 23.92 -7.91 19.26
CA THR A 152 23.30 -7.78 20.59
C THR A 152 23.79 -6.56 21.32
N ALA A 153 22.87 -5.83 21.94
CA ALA A 153 23.11 -4.65 22.79
C ALA A 153 21.89 -4.35 23.65
N GLY A 154 22.13 -3.82 24.85
CA GLY A 154 21.05 -3.26 25.69
C GLY A 154 20.03 -4.26 26.25
N GLY A 155 18.91 -3.72 26.69
CA GLY A 155 17.74 -4.50 27.15
C GLY A 155 16.69 -4.63 26.06
N THR A 156 15.45 -4.99 26.45
CA THR A 156 14.33 -5.21 25.52
C THR A 156 13.21 -4.21 25.77
N SER A 157 12.62 -3.66 24.70
CA SER A 157 11.37 -2.90 24.73
C SER A 157 10.46 -3.25 23.56
N LEU A 158 9.42 -4.03 23.84
CA LEU A 158 8.42 -4.41 22.84
C LEU A 158 7.62 -3.19 22.34
N VAL A 159 7.44 -2.17 23.18
CA VAL A 159 6.86 -0.88 22.75
C VAL A 159 7.69 -0.24 21.66
N SER A 160 9.02 -0.18 21.85
CA SER A 160 9.95 0.38 20.86
C SER A 160 9.94 -0.43 19.57
N ALA A 161 9.84 -1.76 19.66
CA ALA A 161 9.72 -2.66 18.50
C ALA A 161 8.50 -2.30 17.64
N ILE A 162 7.32 -2.17 18.27
CA ILE A 162 6.06 -1.88 17.58
C ILE A 162 6.09 -0.45 17.00
N LEU A 163 6.37 0.56 17.84
CA LEU A 163 6.36 1.97 17.40
C LEU A 163 7.44 2.26 16.35
N GLY A 164 8.63 1.64 16.47
CA GLY A 164 9.70 1.74 15.49
C GLY A 164 9.32 1.12 14.15
N SER A 165 8.65 -0.02 14.19
CA SER A 165 8.15 -0.70 12.98
C SER A 165 7.04 0.12 12.30
N LEU A 166 6.09 0.68 13.07
CA LEU A 166 5.07 1.57 12.55
C LEU A 166 5.68 2.85 11.96
N SER A 167 6.73 3.37 12.59
CA SER A 167 7.47 4.53 12.05
C SER A 167 8.16 4.21 10.73
N ALA A 168 8.70 3.00 10.58
CA ALA A 168 9.29 2.55 9.32
C ALA A 168 8.24 2.36 8.21
N ILE A 169 7.03 1.89 8.54
CA ILE A 169 5.89 1.73 7.61
C ILE A 169 5.41 3.10 7.14
N THR A 170 5.19 4.04 8.07
CA THR A 170 4.60 5.35 7.76
C THR A 170 5.61 6.36 7.20
N GLY A 171 6.91 6.10 7.38
CA GLY A 171 7.98 7.05 7.06
C GLY A 171 8.06 8.26 8.00
N THR A 172 7.27 8.27 9.08
CA THR A 172 7.24 9.34 10.09
C THR A 172 7.30 8.76 11.50
N PRO A 173 7.93 9.46 12.47
CA PRO A 173 8.01 8.98 13.85
C PRO A 173 6.62 8.79 14.47
N VAL A 174 6.31 7.57 14.91
CA VAL A 174 5.10 7.23 15.67
C VAL A 174 5.44 7.18 17.14
N ARG A 175 4.68 7.90 17.97
CA ARG A 175 4.88 7.96 19.43
C ARG A 175 3.53 8.03 20.13
N ILE A 176 3.43 7.42 21.31
CA ILE A 176 2.30 7.61 22.21
C ILE A 176 2.44 9.01 22.81
N GLY A 177 1.34 9.79 22.84
CA GLY A 177 1.32 11.13 23.44
C GLY A 177 1.63 11.11 24.93
N GLU A 178 2.08 12.24 25.49
CA GLU A 178 2.41 12.36 26.91
C GLU A 178 1.19 12.10 27.83
N ASP A 179 0.00 12.41 27.35
CA ASP A 179 -1.28 12.16 28.04
C ASP A 179 -1.83 10.74 27.78
N GLY A 180 -1.07 9.88 27.11
CA GLY A 180 -1.50 8.53 26.70
C GLY A 180 -2.35 8.52 25.42
N ASP A 181 -2.45 9.63 24.71
CA ASP A 181 -3.17 9.72 23.45
C ASP A 181 -2.53 8.83 22.37
N LEU A 182 -3.37 8.02 21.70
CA LEU A 182 -2.94 7.15 20.63
C LEU A 182 -3.03 7.90 19.29
N PRO A 183 -1.92 8.05 18.54
CA PRO A 183 -1.92 8.74 17.27
C PRO A 183 -2.73 7.96 16.21
N ASP A 184 -3.49 8.68 15.39
CA ASP A 184 -4.04 8.13 14.16
C ASP A 184 -2.96 8.22 13.05
N ILE A 185 -2.46 7.08 12.62
CA ILE A 185 -1.41 6.97 11.60
C ILE A 185 -1.97 6.59 10.22
N GLY A 186 -3.30 6.58 10.07
CA GLY A 186 -3.98 6.14 8.86
C GLY A 186 -4.05 4.61 8.75
N TYR A 187 -4.55 4.11 7.61
CA TYR A 187 -4.80 2.68 7.40
C TYR A 187 -3.74 2.04 6.50
N TRP A 188 -3.07 1.00 7.01
CA TRP A 188 -1.96 0.27 6.40
C TRP A 188 -2.22 -1.23 6.32
N GLY A 189 -3.43 -1.65 5.94
CA GLY A 189 -3.89 -3.05 5.99
C GLY A 189 -3.13 -4.05 5.11
N SER A 190 -2.16 -3.59 4.29
CA SER A 190 -1.23 -4.44 3.55
C SER A 190 0.15 -4.54 4.23
N ALA A 191 0.32 -3.90 5.39
CA ALA A 191 1.56 -3.96 6.14
C ALA A 191 1.51 -5.05 7.21
N THR A 192 2.61 -5.77 7.37
CA THR A 192 2.80 -6.81 8.38
C THR A 192 4.12 -6.58 9.09
N ILE A 193 4.12 -6.72 10.40
CA ILE A 193 5.33 -6.75 11.23
C ILE A 193 5.59 -8.20 11.59
N VAL A 194 6.80 -8.68 11.34
CA VAL A 194 7.28 -9.98 11.82
C VAL A 194 8.26 -9.70 12.96
N LEU A 195 7.82 -9.98 14.17
CA LEU A 195 8.55 -9.69 15.40
C LEU A 195 9.30 -10.93 15.88
N PHE A 196 10.62 -10.88 15.90
CA PHE A 196 11.49 -11.91 16.45
C PHE A 196 12.00 -11.47 17.81
N SER A 197 11.63 -12.15 18.89
CA SER A 197 12.03 -11.82 20.27
C SER A 197 11.91 -13.05 21.16
N ASP A 198 12.60 -13.03 22.31
CA ASP A 198 12.36 -13.98 23.40
C ASP A 198 11.22 -13.55 24.34
N GLY A 199 10.66 -12.36 24.12
CA GLY A 199 9.51 -11.86 24.86
C GLY A 199 9.82 -11.29 26.25
N GLU A 200 11.08 -11.35 26.71
CA GLU A 200 11.48 -10.71 27.96
C GLU A 200 11.49 -9.20 27.82
N ASP A 201 10.36 -8.55 28.16
CA ASP A 201 10.31 -7.08 28.23
C ASP A 201 10.87 -6.60 29.59
N GLN A 202 12.04 -6.00 29.58
CA GLN A 202 12.68 -5.45 30.78
C GLN A 202 12.08 -4.11 31.23
N GLY A 203 10.85 -3.80 30.77
CA GLY A 203 10.08 -2.68 31.29
C GLY A 203 10.65 -1.32 30.95
N GLY A 204 10.75 -0.99 29.67
CA GLY A 204 10.78 0.41 29.24
C GLY A 204 9.56 1.15 29.81
N THR A 205 9.64 2.47 29.91
CA THR A 205 8.61 3.33 30.48
C THR A 205 7.18 2.93 30.08
N GLY A 206 6.43 2.26 30.97
CA GLY A 206 5.00 1.97 30.80
C GLY A 206 4.54 0.52 30.96
N GLY A 207 5.44 -0.46 31.03
CA GLY A 207 5.05 -1.86 31.26
C GLY A 207 4.04 -2.42 30.24
N SER A 208 3.23 -3.41 30.65
CA SER A 208 2.23 -4.09 29.81
C SER A 208 1.19 -3.15 29.18
N ASP A 209 0.87 -2.03 29.85
CA ASP A 209 -0.14 -1.07 29.35
C ASP A 209 0.38 -0.32 28.13
N ALA A 210 1.66 0.05 28.11
CA ALA A 210 2.27 0.72 26.98
C ALA A 210 2.41 -0.25 25.77
N VAL A 211 2.73 -1.53 26.00
CA VAL A 211 2.73 -2.56 24.96
C VAL A 211 1.33 -2.71 24.36
N SER A 212 0.30 -2.77 25.20
CA SER A 212 -1.09 -2.85 24.77
C SER A 212 -1.53 -1.63 23.97
N ALA A 213 -1.10 -0.42 24.39
CA ALA A 213 -1.34 0.83 23.69
C ALA A 213 -0.68 0.82 22.29
N ALA A 214 0.60 0.40 22.19
CA ALA A 214 1.30 0.28 20.92
C ALA A 214 0.64 -0.75 19.99
N ALA A 215 0.22 -1.91 20.52
CA ALA A 215 -0.52 -2.90 19.76
C ALA A 215 -1.88 -2.37 19.27
N THR A 216 -2.56 -1.53 20.06
CA THR A 216 -3.81 -0.87 19.67
C THR A 216 -3.59 0.11 18.51
N ILE A 217 -2.49 0.86 18.49
CA ILE A 217 -2.14 1.72 17.33
C ILE A 217 -1.98 0.86 16.06
N ALA A 218 -1.25 -0.26 16.15
CA ALA A 218 -1.07 -1.18 15.03
C ALA A 218 -2.42 -1.75 14.56
N GLN A 219 -3.28 -2.20 15.49
CA GLN A 219 -4.61 -2.72 15.21
C GLN A 219 -5.50 -1.69 14.49
N ASN A 220 -5.55 -0.45 15.01
CA ASN A 220 -6.35 0.64 14.41
C ASN A 220 -5.85 0.99 13.00
N ALA A 221 -4.55 0.89 12.76
CA ALA A 221 -3.94 1.07 11.45
C ALA A 221 -4.12 -0.14 10.51
N GLY A 222 -4.68 -1.25 10.98
CA GLY A 222 -4.84 -2.48 10.20
C GLY A 222 -3.53 -3.24 10.00
N VAL A 223 -2.47 -2.93 10.76
CA VAL A 223 -1.17 -3.60 10.69
C VAL A 223 -1.21 -4.87 11.55
N HIS A 224 -0.92 -6.01 10.94
CA HIS A 224 -0.83 -7.29 11.64
C HIS A 224 0.58 -7.52 12.19
N ILE A 225 0.67 -8.13 13.37
CA ILE A 225 1.95 -8.49 13.98
C ILE A 225 2.01 -10.02 14.12
N GLU A 226 2.88 -10.65 13.33
CA GLU A 226 3.25 -12.05 13.48
C GLU A 226 4.41 -12.14 14.46
N ALA A 227 4.21 -12.74 15.60
CA ALA A 227 5.23 -12.86 16.63
C ALA A 227 5.90 -14.23 16.59
N VAL A 228 7.22 -14.23 16.55
CA VAL A 228 8.07 -15.43 16.54
C VAL A 228 8.89 -15.45 17.81
N GLY A 229 8.59 -16.40 18.69
CA GLY A 229 9.31 -16.57 19.95
C GLY A 229 10.59 -17.36 19.73
N VAL A 230 11.72 -16.79 20.08
CA VAL A 230 13.05 -17.39 19.89
C VAL A 230 13.66 -17.74 21.24
N GLY A 231 14.05 -19.01 21.43
CA GLY A 231 14.59 -19.53 22.68
C GLY A 231 13.76 -20.70 23.22
N THR A 232 14.17 -21.18 24.37
CA THR A 232 13.50 -22.29 25.07
C THR A 232 12.85 -21.83 26.39
N ALA A 233 11.87 -22.59 26.86
CA ALA A 233 11.23 -22.31 28.16
C ALA A 233 12.20 -22.54 29.34
N ASP A 234 13.18 -23.42 29.18
CA ASP A 234 14.19 -23.66 30.20
C ASP A 234 15.24 -22.54 30.22
N GLY A 235 15.42 -21.85 29.10
CA GLY A 235 16.31 -20.72 28.97
C GLY A 235 17.79 -21.06 29.10
N ALA A 236 18.60 -20.01 29.19
CA ALA A 236 20.04 -20.10 29.43
C ALA A 236 20.53 -18.98 30.34
N THR A 237 21.74 -19.11 30.86
CA THR A 237 22.40 -18.06 31.62
C THR A 237 23.37 -17.31 30.72
N VAL A 238 23.18 -16.01 30.58
CA VAL A 238 24.05 -15.12 29.81
C VAL A 238 24.91 -14.30 30.74
N GLU A 239 26.19 -14.13 30.41
CA GLU A 239 27.09 -13.25 31.16
C GLU A 239 27.13 -11.86 30.49
N ILE A 240 26.71 -10.84 31.24
CA ILE A 240 26.69 -9.45 30.79
C ILE A 240 27.47 -8.61 31.80
N ASP A 241 28.56 -8.00 31.37
CA ASP A 241 29.42 -7.15 32.20
C ASP A 241 29.87 -7.81 33.54
N GLY A 242 30.12 -9.14 33.52
CA GLY A 242 30.50 -9.93 34.67
C GLY A 242 29.35 -10.39 35.57
N TYR A 243 28.09 -10.08 35.22
CA TYR A 243 26.89 -10.57 35.90
C TYR A 243 26.26 -11.73 35.10
N GLN A 244 25.82 -12.75 35.84
CA GLN A 244 25.06 -13.85 35.24
C GLN A 244 23.56 -13.54 35.33
N LEU A 245 22.93 -13.44 34.17
CA LEU A 245 21.50 -13.25 34.02
C LEU A 245 20.89 -14.52 33.43
N HIS A 246 19.90 -15.08 34.11
CA HIS A 246 19.10 -16.15 33.51
C HIS A 246 17.98 -15.55 32.67
N THR A 247 17.84 -16.00 31.42
CA THR A 247 16.85 -15.56 30.48
C THR A 247 16.14 -16.76 29.86
N ALA A 248 14.79 -16.69 29.72
CA ALA A 248 13.97 -17.74 29.15
C ALA A 248 12.94 -17.13 28.19
N LEU A 249 12.43 -17.93 27.26
CA LEU A 249 11.35 -17.50 26.36
C LEU A 249 10.09 -17.22 27.17
N ASP A 250 9.57 -15.98 27.11
CA ASP A 250 8.26 -15.61 27.62
C ASP A 250 7.23 -15.41 26.48
N PRO A 251 6.34 -16.39 26.22
CA PRO A 251 5.36 -16.29 25.16
C PRO A 251 4.18 -15.37 25.49
N GLY A 252 4.04 -14.94 26.74
CA GLY A 252 2.84 -14.27 27.22
C GLY A 252 2.55 -12.96 26.47
N GLN A 253 3.49 -12.03 26.51
CA GLN A 253 3.34 -10.74 25.85
C GLN A 253 3.33 -10.87 24.32
N LEU A 254 4.18 -11.74 23.74
CA LEU A 254 4.21 -12.00 22.31
C LEU A 254 2.87 -12.52 21.79
N THR A 255 2.24 -13.44 22.53
CA THR A 255 0.92 -13.95 22.21
C THR A 255 -0.15 -12.86 22.29
N ALA A 256 -0.10 -12.03 23.32
CA ALA A 256 -1.05 -10.93 23.50
C ALA A 256 -0.94 -9.89 22.36
N ILE A 257 0.27 -9.49 21.96
CA ILE A 257 0.51 -8.58 20.84
C ILE A 257 -0.04 -9.16 19.53
N ALA A 258 0.29 -10.41 19.22
CA ALA A 258 -0.16 -11.08 18.01
C ALA A 258 -1.70 -11.15 17.95
N GLN A 259 -2.34 -11.60 19.02
CA GLN A 259 -3.80 -11.72 19.10
C GLN A 259 -4.49 -10.34 18.98
N ALA A 260 -3.98 -9.31 19.65
CA ALA A 260 -4.54 -7.97 19.60
C ALA A 260 -4.55 -7.39 18.19
N THR A 261 -3.56 -7.71 17.37
CA THR A 261 -3.42 -7.20 16.00
C THR A 261 -3.95 -8.16 14.92
N GLY A 262 -4.54 -9.29 15.33
CA GLY A 262 -5.08 -10.31 14.40
C GLY A 262 -4.02 -11.13 13.68
N GLY A 263 -2.79 -11.15 14.18
CA GLY A 263 -1.71 -12.05 13.78
C GLY A 263 -1.63 -13.30 14.65
N HIS A 264 -0.51 -14.03 14.54
CA HIS A 264 -0.29 -15.30 15.23
C HIS A 264 1.06 -15.28 15.97
N TYR A 265 1.06 -15.95 17.14
CA TYR A 265 2.30 -16.28 17.82
C TYR A 265 2.76 -17.68 17.38
N ARG A 266 4.04 -17.82 17.11
CA ARG A 266 4.69 -19.08 16.74
C ARG A 266 5.96 -19.27 17.57
N PRO A 267 6.04 -20.32 18.40
CA PRO A 267 7.28 -20.66 19.06
C PRO A 267 8.24 -21.28 18.05
N ALA A 268 9.50 -20.90 18.16
CA ALA A 268 10.58 -21.45 17.33
C ALA A 268 11.77 -21.83 18.23
N PRO A 269 11.70 -23.00 18.89
CA PRO A 269 12.72 -23.44 19.82
C PRO A 269 14.01 -23.92 19.14
N ASP A 270 14.00 -24.06 17.81
CA ASP A 270 15.14 -24.48 17.01
C ASP A 270 15.17 -23.85 15.62
N ALA A 271 16.31 -23.90 14.95
CA ALA A 271 16.53 -23.29 13.64
C ALA A 271 15.62 -23.90 12.55
N GLU A 272 15.31 -25.19 12.60
CA GLU A 272 14.49 -25.86 11.59
C GLU A 272 13.03 -25.40 11.67
N GLN A 273 12.50 -25.24 12.89
CA GLN A 273 11.15 -24.72 13.09
C GLN A 273 11.07 -23.24 12.69
N LEU A 274 12.10 -22.45 12.93
CA LEU A 274 12.17 -21.05 12.52
C LEU A 274 12.11 -20.89 10.99
N ASP A 275 12.84 -21.70 10.24
CA ASP A 275 12.81 -21.70 8.77
C ASP A 275 11.41 -22.08 8.26
N ASN A 276 10.75 -23.06 8.88
CA ASN A 276 9.39 -23.45 8.53
C ASN A 276 8.37 -22.34 8.85
N VAL A 277 8.50 -21.65 9.99
CA VAL A 277 7.66 -20.51 10.37
C VAL A 277 7.81 -19.39 9.37
N ALA A 278 9.02 -19.02 8.98
CA ALA A 278 9.31 -17.96 8.04
C ALA A 278 8.65 -18.21 6.67
N SER A 279 8.60 -19.46 6.21
CA SER A 279 7.97 -19.85 4.95
C SER A 279 6.43 -19.90 5.01
N THR A 280 5.85 -20.01 6.22
CA THR A 280 4.41 -20.23 6.44
C THR A 280 3.67 -18.94 6.80
N ILE A 281 4.37 -17.84 7.06
CA ILE A 281 3.74 -16.54 7.33
C ILE A 281 2.97 -16.10 6.09
N ASP A 282 1.63 -16.17 6.19
CA ASP A 282 0.72 -15.76 5.13
C ASP A 282 0.61 -14.22 5.13
N LEU A 283 1.36 -13.60 4.23
CA LEU A 283 1.18 -12.18 3.98
C LEU A 283 -0.19 -11.99 3.33
N ARG A 284 -1.14 -11.46 4.09
CA ARG A 284 -2.46 -11.10 3.55
C ARG A 284 -2.27 -10.02 2.50
N LEU A 285 -2.12 -10.45 1.26
CA LEU A 285 -2.10 -9.57 0.10
C LEU A 285 -3.48 -8.94 -0.03
N THR A 286 -3.66 -7.78 0.59
CA THR A 286 -4.91 -7.04 0.48
C THR A 286 -4.98 -6.49 -0.94
N VAL A 287 -5.91 -7.01 -1.73
CA VAL A 287 -6.25 -6.46 -3.05
C VAL A 287 -6.87 -5.09 -2.81
N ALA A 288 -6.04 -4.06 -2.77
CA ALA A 288 -6.52 -2.69 -2.69
C ALA A 288 -7.28 -2.36 -3.98
N LYS A 289 -8.57 -2.04 -3.86
CA LYS A 289 -9.32 -1.47 -4.98
C LYS A 289 -8.79 -0.07 -5.23
N GLN A 290 -7.98 0.10 -6.26
CA GLN A 290 -7.52 1.41 -6.68
C GLN A 290 -8.47 1.96 -7.72
N ASP A 291 -8.97 3.19 -7.51
CA ASP A 291 -9.73 3.93 -8.49
C ASP A 291 -8.80 4.36 -9.64
N VAL A 292 -8.87 3.63 -10.75
CA VAL A 292 -8.09 3.94 -11.95
C VAL A 292 -8.87 4.96 -12.77
N PRO A 293 -8.31 6.15 -13.05
CA PRO A 293 -8.98 7.15 -13.87
C PRO A 293 -9.08 6.67 -15.33
N LEU A 294 -10.30 6.49 -15.83
CA LEU A 294 -10.57 6.08 -17.20
C LEU A 294 -10.61 7.25 -18.19
N ALA A 295 -10.44 8.49 -17.70
CA ALA A 295 -10.52 9.72 -18.50
C ALA A 295 -9.64 9.69 -19.76
N GLY A 296 -8.41 9.15 -19.66
CA GLY A 296 -7.49 9.04 -20.80
C GLY A 296 -8.05 8.23 -21.97
N GLY A 297 -8.70 7.09 -21.69
CA GLY A 297 -9.33 6.26 -22.71
C GLY A 297 -10.47 6.98 -23.43
N PHE A 298 -11.34 7.66 -22.65
CA PHE A 298 -12.46 8.44 -23.22
C PHE A 298 -11.96 9.61 -24.07
N ILE A 299 -10.88 10.31 -23.66
CA ILE A 299 -10.25 11.38 -24.44
C ILE A 299 -9.70 10.84 -25.75
N ALA A 300 -8.99 9.73 -25.75
CA ALA A 300 -8.42 9.14 -26.96
C ALA A 300 -9.52 8.79 -27.99
N VAL A 301 -10.58 8.11 -27.56
CA VAL A 301 -11.71 7.76 -28.45
C VAL A 301 -12.43 9.03 -28.95
N ALA A 302 -12.63 10.04 -28.10
CA ALA A 302 -13.26 11.29 -28.51
C ALA A 302 -12.45 12.02 -29.57
N LEU A 303 -11.13 12.11 -29.43
CA LEU A 303 -10.24 12.73 -30.41
C LEU A 303 -10.27 12.00 -31.77
N VAL A 304 -10.29 10.67 -31.76
CA VAL A 304 -10.43 9.88 -32.99
C VAL A 304 -11.75 10.18 -33.68
N LEU A 305 -12.88 10.21 -32.94
CA LEU A 305 -14.19 10.54 -33.52
C LEU A 305 -14.23 11.94 -34.12
N LEU A 306 -13.64 12.92 -33.43
CA LEU A 306 -13.58 14.29 -33.92
C LEU A 306 -12.69 14.41 -35.16
N ALA A 307 -11.54 13.72 -35.20
CA ALA A 307 -10.66 13.71 -36.36
C ALA A 307 -11.32 13.04 -37.58
N VAL A 308 -12.00 11.91 -37.39
CA VAL A 308 -12.77 11.23 -38.44
C VAL A 308 -13.91 12.11 -38.95
N SER A 309 -14.61 12.79 -38.03
CA SER A 309 -15.68 13.74 -38.39
C SER A 309 -15.16 14.89 -39.24
N ALA A 310 -14.01 15.48 -38.83
CA ALA A 310 -13.37 16.58 -39.57
C ALA A 310 -12.94 16.14 -40.98
N LEU A 311 -12.31 14.97 -41.11
CA LEU A 311 -11.89 14.36 -42.37
C LEU A 311 -13.10 14.10 -43.29
N LEU A 312 -14.15 13.48 -42.79
CA LEU A 312 -15.37 13.20 -43.57
C LEU A 312 -16.03 14.51 -44.03
N THR A 313 -16.03 15.53 -43.19
CA THR A 313 -16.60 16.83 -43.54
C THR A 313 -15.71 17.54 -44.60
N GLY A 314 -14.38 17.55 -44.40
CA GLY A 314 -13.41 18.14 -45.32
C GLY A 314 -13.44 17.51 -46.74
N VAL A 315 -13.43 16.17 -46.81
CA VAL A 315 -13.47 15.44 -48.07
C VAL A 315 -14.80 15.65 -48.81
N ARG A 316 -15.94 15.76 -48.10
CA ARG A 316 -17.26 15.91 -48.69
C ARG A 316 -17.67 17.34 -48.99
N THR A 317 -17.16 18.32 -48.28
CA THR A 317 -17.53 19.73 -48.46
C THR A 317 -16.43 20.60 -49.06
N GLY A 318 -15.21 20.06 -49.22
CA GLY A 318 -14.05 20.82 -49.73
C GLY A 318 -13.60 21.98 -48.84
N ARG A 319 -14.10 22.06 -47.60
CA ARG A 319 -13.74 23.09 -46.62
C ARG A 319 -13.55 22.43 -45.22
N LEU A 320 -12.39 22.63 -44.64
CA LEU A 320 -12.15 22.47 -43.24
C LEU A 320 -12.79 23.69 -42.53
N VAL A 321 -13.82 23.50 -41.73
CA VAL A 321 -14.38 24.52 -40.84
C VAL A 321 -13.90 24.25 -39.45
#